data_3aa12c2593512123c4e68a122a4e0a98
#
_entry.id   3aa12c2593512123c4e68a122a4e0a98
#
_cell.length_a   1.000
_cell.length_b   1.000
_cell.length_c   1.000
_cell.angle_alpha   90.00
_cell.angle_beta   90.00
_cell.angle_gamma   90.00
#
_symmetry.space_group_name_H-M   'P 1'
#
loop_
_entity.id
_entity.type
_entity.pdbx_description
1 polymer ?
#
loop_
_entity_poly.entity_id
_entity_poly.type
_entity_poly.pdbx_seq_one_letter_code
_entity_poly.pdbx_strand_id
1 'polypeptide(L)'
;EPYLKYVSTFAGAPDISRGALRILAYISKNEPIMQNNIVKAFGTSSYEYIKEILDKGFIKATKSGRTKKLETTEKFKEYFNF
;
A
#
# COMPACT_ATOMS: atom_id res chain seq x y z
N GLU A 1 -25.84 -2.79 -9.81
CA GLU A 1 -25.41 -1.59 -9.10
C GLU A 1 -23.91 -1.57 -8.91
N PRO A 2 -23.19 -0.83 -9.75
CA PRO A 2 -21.73 -0.83 -9.67
C PRO A 2 -21.20 -0.40 -8.30
N TYR A 3 -21.92 0.51 -7.72
CA TYR A 3 -21.55 1.01 -6.41
C TYR A 3 -21.52 -0.10 -5.36
N LEU A 4 -22.56 -0.92 -5.36
CA LEU A 4 -22.63 -2.03 -4.44
C LEU A 4 -21.55 -3.06 -4.70
N LYS A 5 -21.21 -3.24 -5.95
CA LYS A 5 -20.13 -4.12 -6.31
C LYS A 5 -18.81 -3.67 -5.70
N TYR A 6 -18.55 -2.38 -5.77
CA TYR A 6 -17.34 -1.85 -5.19
C TYR A 6 -17.29 -2.07 -3.70
N VAL A 7 -18.38 -1.80 -3.05
CA VAL A 7 -18.46 -2.00 -1.61
C VAL A 7 -18.20 -3.45 -1.26
N SER A 8 -18.79 -4.35 -2.01
CA SER A 8 -18.57 -5.77 -1.82
C SER A 8 -17.10 -6.13 -2.00
N THR A 9 -16.51 -5.60 -3.06
CA THR A 9 -15.14 -5.89 -3.36
C THR A 9 -14.23 -5.40 -2.24
N PHE A 10 -14.50 -4.21 -1.77
CA PHE A 10 -13.72 -3.68 -0.65
C PHE A 10 -13.86 -4.54 0.58
N ALA A 11 -15.06 -4.96 0.86
CA ALA A 11 -15.30 -5.78 2.04
C ALA A 11 -14.57 -7.10 1.93
N GLY A 12 -14.48 -7.64 0.74
CA GLY A 12 -13.84 -8.92 0.54
C GLY A 12 -12.34 -8.82 0.31
N ALA A 13 -11.93 -7.77 -0.38
CA ALA A 13 -10.56 -7.68 -0.80
C ALA A 13 -9.61 -7.26 0.30
N PRO A 14 -9.84 -6.17 0.97
CA PRO A 14 -8.79 -5.75 1.85
C PRO A 14 -9.02 -6.16 3.25
N ASP A 15 -8.47 -7.23 3.57
CA ASP A 15 -8.15 -7.45 4.94
C ASP A 15 -6.97 -6.56 5.28
N ILE A 16 -7.07 -5.30 4.90
CA ILE A 16 -6.00 -4.36 5.15
C ILE A 16 -6.38 -3.51 6.35
N SER A 17 -5.48 -3.43 7.31
CA SER A 17 -5.71 -2.60 8.47
C SER A 17 -5.72 -1.13 8.07
N ARG A 18 -6.28 -0.31 8.93
CA ARG A 18 -6.37 1.12 8.67
C ARG A 18 -5.00 1.75 8.51
N GLY A 19 -4.06 1.33 9.33
CA GLY A 19 -2.70 1.84 9.23
C GLY A 19 -2.06 1.50 7.91
N ALA A 20 -2.27 0.27 7.45
CA ALA A 20 -1.73 -0.14 6.17
C ALA A 20 -2.35 0.65 5.03
N LEU A 21 -3.63 0.92 5.12
CA LEU A 21 -4.31 1.70 4.10
C LEU A 21 -3.77 3.11 4.02
N ARG A 22 -3.48 3.71 5.17
CA ARG A 22 -2.89 5.05 5.21
C ARG A 22 -1.54 5.07 4.52
N ILE A 23 -0.71 4.09 4.82
CA ILE A 23 0.61 4.01 4.24
C ILE A 23 0.52 3.78 2.74
N LEU A 24 -0.42 2.93 2.33
CA LEU A 24 -0.63 2.67 0.92
C LEU A 24 -1.02 3.94 0.17
N ALA A 25 -1.90 4.73 0.76
CA ALA A 25 -2.30 6.01 0.15
C ALA A 25 -1.12 6.97 0.07
N TYR A 26 -0.31 6.99 1.12
CA TYR A 26 0.87 7.85 1.14
C TYR A 26 1.85 7.45 0.04
N ILE A 27 2.06 6.14 -0.13
CA ILE A 27 2.93 5.65 -1.18
C ILE A 27 2.39 6.05 -2.55
N SER A 28 1.10 5.90 -2.77
CA SER A 28 0.52 6.20 -4.07
C SER A 28 0.66 7.65 -4.46
N LYS A 29 0.72 8.53 -3.47
CA LYS A 29 0.87 9.96 -3.75
C LYS A 29 2.33 10.37 -3.95
N ASN A 30 3.25 9.59 -3.42
CA ASN A 30 4.65 9.98 -3.41
C ASN A 30 5.57 8.97 -4.10
N GLU A 31 4.99 8.05 -4.84
CA GLU A 31 5.79 7.02 -5.49
C GLU A 31 6.66 7.59 -6.60
N PRO A 32 7.85 7.04 -6.80
CA PRO A 32 8.44 6.03 -5.92
C PRO A 32 8.96 6.66 -4.64
N ILE A 33 8.82 5.94 -3.54
CA ILE A 33 9.23 6.46 -2.25
C ILE A 33 10.08 5.42 -1.53
N MET A 34 11.06 5.88 -0.78
CA MET A 34 11.93 4.98 -0.04
C MET A 34 11.25 4.53 1.24
N GLN A 35 11.51 3.28 1.59
CA GLN A 35 10.91 2.71 2.79
C GLN A 35 11.27 3.48 4.04
N ASN A 36 12.51 3.94 4.16
CA ASN A 36 12.90 4.66 5.35
C ASN A 36 12.20 6.02 5.48
N ASN A 37 11.75 6.60 4.38
CA ASN A 37 10.95 7.81 4.45
C ASN A 37 9.60 7.52 5.10
N ILE A 38 9.04 6.36 4.83
CA ILE A 38 7.78 5.96 5.43
C ILE A 38 7.97 5.71 6.92
N VAL A 39 9.06 5.06 7.28
CA VAL A 39 9.35 4.81 8.69
C VAL A 39 9.51 6.13 9.44
N LYS A 40 10.15 7.11 8.83
CA LYS A 40 10.28 8.42 9.44
C LYS A 40 8.94 9.11 9.64
N ALA A 41 8.05 8.93 8.69
CA ALA A 41 6.75 9.60 8.74
C ALA A 41 5.77 8.90 9.67
N PHE A 42 5.80 7.58 9.71
CA PHE A 42 4.78 6.80 10.42
C PHE A 42 5.32 6.00 11.60
N GLY A 43 6.63 5.93 11.76
CA GLY A 43 7.21 5.19 12.87
C GLY A 43 7.54 3.77 12.49
N THR A 44 8.10 3.03 13.46
CA THR A 44 8.57 1.67 13.18
C THR A 44 7.45 0.68 12.91
N SER A 45 6.25 0.96 13.38
CA SER A 45 5.11 0.09 13.11
C SER A 45 4.81 0.02 11.61
N SER A 46 5.32 0.96 10.84
CA SER A 46 5.11 0.95 9.39
C SER A 46 5.70 -0.28 8.72
N TYR A 47 6.71 -0.90 9.32
CA TYR A 47 7.29 -2.11 8.74
C TYR A 47 6.25 -3.22 8.60
N GLU A 48 5.42 -3.39 9.63
CA GLU A 48 4.38 -4.41 9.59
C GLU A 48 3.34 -4.10 8.52
N TYR A 49 2.97 -2.84 8.42
CA TYR A 49 1.98 -2.42 7.44
C TYR A 49 2.51 -2.55 6.02
N ILE A 50 3.77 -2.21 5.82
CA ILE A 50 4.40 -2.35 4.51
C ILE A 50 4.41 -3.83 4.11
N LYS A 51 4.76 -4.69 5.05
CA LYS A 51 4.77 -6.12 4.79
C LYS A 51 3.37 -6.62 4.43
N GLU A 52 2.38 -6.11 5.13
CA GLU A 52 0.99 -6.49 4.88
C GLU A 52 0.58 -6.15 3.44
N ILE A 53 0.85 -4.92 3.00
CA ILE A 53 0.44 -4.53 1.65
C ILE A 53 1.31 -5.16 0.58
N LEU A 54 2.55 -5.50 0.90
CA LEU A 54 3.37 -6.29 -0.02
C LEU A 54 2.78 -7.68 -0.20
N ASP A 55 2.35 -8.30 0.88
CA ASP A 55 1.74 -9.63 0.81
C ASP A 55 0.45 -9.61 0.01
N LYS A 56 -0.28 -8.51 0.09
CA LYS A 56 -1.51 -8.37 -0.68
C LYS A 56 -1.24 -8.06 -2.15
N GLY A 57 -0.01 -7.68 -2.47
CA GLY A 57 0.35 -7.39 -3.84
C GLY A 57 -0.01 -5.99 -4.30
N PHE A 58 -0.30 -5.08 -3.38
CA PHE A 58 -0.67 -3.72 -3.74
C PHE A 58 0.54 -2.83 -4.01
N ILE A 59 1.68 -3.20 -3.48
CA ILE A 59 2.91 -2.46 -3.77
C ILE A 59 4.02 -3.45 -4.10
N LYS A 60 5.07 -2.93 -4.68
CA LYS A 60 6.27 -3.71 -4.94
C LYS A 60 7.45 -2.98 -4.34
N ALA A 61 8.43 -3.74 -3.92
CA ALA A 61 9.64 -3.20 -3.31
C ALA A 61 10.83 -3.56 -4.16
N THR A 62 11.63 -2.56 -4.49
CA THR A 62 12.85 -2.77 -5.25
C THR A 62 14.01 -2.31 -4.39
N LYS A 63 15.01 -3.16 -4.29
CA LYS A 63 16.17 -2.82 -3.50
C LYS A 63 16.88 -1.61 -4.10
N SER A 64 17.20 -0.65 -3.23
CA SER A 64 17.88 0.57 -3.67
C SER A 64 18.88 0.96 -2.58
N GLY A 65 20.12 0.54 -2.75
CA GLY A 65 21.13 0.78 -1.75
C GLY A 65 20.81 0.05 -0.46
N ARG A 66 20.71 0.78 0.62
CA ARG A 66 20.44 0.20 1.93
C ARG A 66 18.95 0.18 2.28
N THR A 67 18.12 0.68 1.40
CA THR A 67 16.70 0.74 1.65
C THR A 67 15.97 0.14 0.47
N LYS A 68 14.66 0.22 0.50
CA LYS A 68 13.84 -0.28 -0.59
C LYS A 68 13.01 0.83 -1.16
N LYS A 69 12.85 0.81 -2.46
CA LYS A 69 12.00 1.75 -3.16
C LYS A 69 10.63 1.12 -3.34
N LEU A 70 9.60 1.82 -2.92
CA LEU A 70 8.25 1.29 -2.92
C LEU A 70 7.40 1.99 -3.96
N GLU A 71 6.61 1.20 -4.67
CA GLU A 71 5.71 1.71 -5.70
C GLU A 71 4.42 0.91 -5.68
N THR A 72 3.33 1.53 -6.10
CA THR A 72 2.07 0.82 -6.21
C THR A 72 2.08 -0.06 -7.46
N THR A 73 1.21 -1.07 -7.45
CA THR A 73 1.12 -2.00 -8.57
C THR A 73 -0.20 -1.81 -9.31
N GLU A 74 -0.33 -2.51 -10.43
CA GLU A 74 -1.58 -2.53 -11.18
C GLU A 74 -2.74 -2.98 -10.29
N LYS A 75 -2.46 -3.96 -9.45
CA LYS A 75 -3.49 -4.49 -8.55
C LYS A 75 -4.05 -3.40 -7.66
N PHE A 76 -3.19 -2.51 -7.16
CA PHE A 76 -3.65 -1.39 -6.37
C PHE A 76 -4.60 -0.51 -7.16
N LYS A 77 -4.23 -0.21 -8.39
CA LYS A 77 -5.03 0.67 -9.23
C LYS A 77 -6.38 0.04 -9.54
N GLU A 78 -6.39 -1.27 -9.77
CA GLU A 78 -7.63 -1.98 -10.06
C GLU A 78 -8.57 -1.99 -8.87
N TYR A 79 -8.03 -2.24 -7.70
CA TYR A 79 -8.85 -2.36 -6.49
C TYR A 79 -9.36 -1.01 -6.00
N PHE A 80 -8.55 0.01 -6.11
CA PHE A 80 -8.89 1.32 -5.57
C PHE A 80 -9.29 2.32 -6.64
N ASN A 81 -9.22 1.93 -7.87
CA ASN A 81 -9.76 2.70 -9.00
C ASN A 81 -9.19 4.12 -9.08
N PHE A 82 -7.89 4.23 -8.99
CA PHE A 82 -7.22 5.52 -9.14
C PHE A 82 -6.69 5.73 -10.55
#